data_3589b91da6b917bdd134efb4487a7781
#
_entry.id   3589b91da6b917bdd134efb4487a7781
#
_cell.length_a   1.000
_cell.length_b   1.000
_cell.length_c   1.000
_cell.angle_alpha   90.00
_cell.angle_beta   90.00
_cell.angle_gamma   90.00
#
_symmetry.space_group_name_H-M   'P 1'
#
loop_
_entity.id
_entity.type
_entity.pdbx_description
1 polymer ?
#
loop_
_entity_poly.entity_id
_entity_poly.type
_entity_poly.pdbx_seq_one_letter_code
_entity_poly.pdbx_strand_id
1 'polypeptide(L)'
;MIHFNVPPFVGTEFKYMHEAVENHKICGDGPFTKKCNEWLENKFKAKRVMLTTSGSTALDMAALLCDIKSGDEVILPSFTFSSTANSFVLAGATLVFVDIRPDTMNIDETKIEAAITERTKVICPVHYAGVACEMDTIMDIAKRHHLMVVEDAAQGVMSTYKGRALGTIGDFGCYSFHETKNYSMGEGGAIVINNPAYIEKAEILREKGTNRSQFFRGQVAKYNWVDFGDSYLQSDLNAAYLWAQLEVADEINENRLDLWNRYFEAFKLLKDNGIVELPTVPIGCVHNAHMFYLKCKDLETRQAYIEFMKKNDILCVFHYVPLHSAPAGLKFGRFAGKDEYTTVDSDRLVRLPMYYNLAKEDIQKVIDKTLEFFN
;
A
#
# COMPACT_ATOMS: atom_id res chain seq x y z
N MET A 1 -8.96 22.60 -14.44
CA MET A 1 -8.82 21.12 -14.54
C MET A 1 -8.73 20.55 -13.15
N ILE A 2 -9.58 19.59 -12.79
CA ILE A 2 -9.53 18.87 -11.52
C ILE A 2 -8.52 17.75 -11.66
N HIS A 3 -7.46 17.79 -10.84
CA HIS A 3 -6.41 16.77 -10.85
C HIS A 3 -6.91 15.47 -10.22
N PHE A 4 -6.39 14.35 -10.70
CA PHE A 4 -6.70 13.04 -10.13
C PHE A 4 -6.22 12.92 -8.68
N ASN A 5 -5.01 13.41 -8.38
CA ASN A 5 -4.40 13.45 -7.07
C ASN A 5 -3.59 14.73 -6.89
N VAL A 6 -3.57 15.23 -5.66
CA VAL A 6 -2.68 16.29 -5.20
C VAL A 6 -2.07 15.81 -3.89
N PRO A 7 -0.74 15.82 -3.73
CA PRO A 7 -0.11 15.45 -2.47
C PRO A 7 -0.64 16.29 -1.31
N PRO A 8 -0.85 15.70 -0.12
CA PRO A 8 -1.29 16.47 1.04
C PRO A 8 -0.24 17.50 1.44
N PHE A 9 -0.71 18.68 1.78
CA PHE A 9 0.09 19.78 2.31
C PHE A 9 -0.67 20.46 3.44
N VAL A 10 -0.12 20.46 4.64
CA VAL A 10 -0.79 20.97 5.86
C VAL A 10 -0.22 22.32 6.33
N GLY A 11 0.84 22.79 5.66
CA GLY A 11 1.43 24.13 5.87
C GLY A 11 2.59 24.18 6.86
N THR A 12 2.87 23.10 7.60
CA THR A 12 3.99 23.06 8.58
C THR A 12 5.18 22.26 8.07
N GLU A 13 5.13 21.66 6.88
CA GLU A 13 6.18 20.83 6.31
C GLU A 13 7.52 21.57 6.21
N PHE A 14 7.52 22.79 5.64
CA PHE A 14 8.74 23.58 5.48
C PHE A 14 9.34 24.04 6.82
N LYS A 15 8.50 24.25 7.83
CA LYS A 15 8.97 24.57 9.19
C LYS A 15 9.81 23.41 9.74
N TYR A 16 9.32 22.18 9.64
CA TYR A 16 10.04 21.02 10.15
C TYR A 16 11.25 20.63 9.31
N MET A 17 11.21 20.84 8.00
CA MET A 17 12.38 20.66 7.15
C MET A 17 13.50 21.68 7.52
N HIS A 18 13.13 22.92 7.81
CA HIS A 18 14.08 23.93 8.29
C HIS A 18 14.69 23.52 9.64
N GLU A 19 13.87 23.05 10.59
CA GLU A 19 14.33 22.53 11.88
C GLU A 19 15.31 21.36 11.71
N ALA A 20 15.07 20.43 10.75
CA ALA A 20 16.00 19.34 10.46
C ALA A 20 17.37 19.85 10.00
N VAL A 21 17.41 20.93 9.21
CA VAL A 21 18.67 21.58 8.77
C VAL A 21 19.37 22.25 9.95
N GLU A 22 18.65 22.99 10.79
CA GLU A 22 19.20 23.63 11.98
C GLU A 22 19.77 22.65 12.99
N ASN A 23 19.17 21.46 13.11
CA ASN A 23 19.67 20.36 13.93
C ASN A 23 20.95 19.70 13.39
N HIS A 24 21.48 20.17 12.24
CA HIS A 24 22.66 19.59 11.56
C HIS A 24 22.55 18.08 11.31
N LYS A 25 21.32 17.55 11.13
CA LYS A 25 21.03 16.14 10.93
C LYS A 25 19.99 15.95 9.84
N ILE A 26 20.46 15.85 8.60
CA ILE A 26 19.61 15.69 7.41
C ILE A 26 19.64 14.28 6.81
N CYS A 27 20.57 13.41 7.24
CA CYS A 27 20.61 12.01 6.83
C CYS A 27 19.69 11.16 7.70
N GLY A 28 19.54 9.88 7.34
CA GLY A 28 18.65 8.96 8.02
C GLY A 28 18.89 8.77 9.51
N ASP A 29 17.88 8.31 10.21
CA ASP A 29 17.85 8.10 11.67
C ASP A 29 18.07 9.40 12.47
N GLY A 30 17.62 10.53 11.91
CA GLY A 30 17.57 11.81 12.61
C GLY A 30 16.35 11.92 13.54
N PRO A 31 16.17 13.10 14.16
CA PRO A 31 15.08 13.34 15.10
C PRO A 31 13.69 13.11 14.51
N PHE A 32 13.44 13.52 13.26
CA PHE A 32 12.16 13.37 12.62
C PHE A 32 11.89 11.93 12.19
N THR A 33 12.92 11.19 11.73
CA THR A 33 12.81 9.75 11.48
C THR A 33 12.35 9.02 12.74
N LYS A 34 12.93 9.35 13.90
CA LYS A 34 12.53 8.76 15.18
C LYS A 34 11.09 9.10 15.55
N LYS A 35 10.70 10.40 15.45
CA LYS A 35 9.32 10.85 15.71
C LYS A 35 8.32 10.09 14.83
N CYS A 36 8.58 9.93 13.53
CA CYS A 36 7.70 9.20 12.63
C CYS A 36 7.61 7.72 13.00
N ASN A 37 8.75 7.05 13.26
CA ASN A 37 8.76 5.65 13.68
C ASN A 37 7.96 5.44 14.96
N GLU A 38 8.22 6.24 16.00
CA GLU A 38 7.54 6.17 17.29
C GLU A 38 6.04 6.46 17.16
N TRP A 39 5.66 7.42 16.33
CA TRP A 39 4.24 7.71 16.07
C TRP A 39 3.54 6.50 15.44
N LEU A 40 4.14 5.89 14.40
CA LEU A 40 3.60 4.71 13.72
C LEU A 40 3.53 3.51 14.68
N GLU A 41 4.58 3.27 15.47
CA GLU A 41 4.63 2.21 16.48
C GLU A 41 3.50 2.37 17.52
N ASN A 42 3.33 3.57 18.07
CA ASN A 42 2.33 3.87 19.09
C ASN A 42 0.90 3.85 18.53
N LYS A 43 0.67 4.51 17.40
CA LYS A 43 -0.65 4.62 16.77
C LYS A 43 -1.19 3.26 16.35
N PHE A 44 -0.34 2.41 15.79
CA PHE A 44 -0.72 1.10 15.25
C PHE A 44 -0.39 -0.08 16.17
N LYS A 45 0.22 0.18 17.33
CA LYS A 45 0.69 -0.85 18.27
C LYS A 45 1.64 -1.84 17.62
N ALA A 46 2.42 -1.36 16.64
CA ALA A 46 3.43 -2.14 15.96
C ALA A 46 4.64 -2.39 16.88
N LYS A 47 5.31 -3.53 16.72
CA LYS A 47 6.50 -3.85 17.54
C LYS A 47 7.72 -3.02 17.16
N ARG A 48 7.92 -2.82 15.87
CA ARG A 48 8.98 -1.98 15.32
C ARG A 48 8.58 -1.44 13.96
N VAL A 49 8.82 -0.14 13.73
CA VAL A 49 8.67 0.49 12.43
C VAL A 49 9.99 1.15 12.04
N MET A 50 10.36 1.04 10.77
CA MET A 50 11.56 1.68 10.24
C MET A 50 11.20 2.37 8.91
N LEU A 51 11.37 3.69 8.83
CA LEU A 51 11.23 4.41 7.57
C LEU A 51 12.25 3.90 6.55
N THR A 52 11.81 3.80 5.29
CA THR A 52 12.57 3.38 4.13
C THR A 52 12.45 4.39 3.00
N THR A 53 13.31 4.28 1.99
CA THR A 53 13.35 5.23 0.85
C THR A 53 12.12 5.15 -0.06
N SER A 54 11.36 4.05 0.00
CA SER A 54 10.07 3.89 -0.70
C SER A 54 9.28 2.71 -0.11
N GLY A 55 7.99 2.59 -0.47
CA GLY A 55 7.23 1.36 -0.20
C GLY A 55 7.81 0.13 -0.91
N SER A 56 8.40 0.31 -2.10
CA SER A 56 9.08 -0.76 -2.84
C SER A 56 10.27 -1.30 -2.05
N THR A 57 11.12 -0.42 -1.49
CA THR A 57 12.26 -0.85 -0.68
C THR A 57 11.84 -1.45 0.67
N ALA A 58 10.68 -1.10 1.21
CA ALA A 58 10.10 -1.81 2.35
C ALA A 58 9.73 -3.26 1.99
N LEU A 59 9.13 -3.47 0.81
CA LEU A 59 8.83 -4.80 0.26
C LEU A 59 10.11 -5.60 -0.05
N ASP A 60 11.15 -4.95 -0.61
CA ASP A 60 12.46 -5.59 -0.85
C ASP A 60 13.05 -6.10 0.47
N MET A 61 13.04 -5.27 1.51
CA MET A 61 13.49 -5.68 2.84
C MET A 61 12.68 -6.85 3.40
N ALA A 62 11.35 -6.83 3.24
CA ALA A 62 10.48 -7.92 3.69
C ALA A 62 10.81 -9.24 2.97
N ALA A 63 11.01 -9.20 1.63
CA ALA A 63 11.38 -10.37 0.85
C ALA A 63 12.73 -10.96 1.30
N LEU A 64 13.73 -10.10 1.56
CA LEU A 64 15.04 -10.52 2.06
C LEU A 64 14.99 -11.05 3.50
N LEU A 65 14.12 -10.49 4.35
CA LEU A 65 13.90 -10.98 5.72
C LEU A 65 13.21 -12.35 5.73
N CYS A 66 12.36 -12.63 4.74
CA CYS A 66 11.75 -13.95 4.54
C CYS A 66 12.75 -15.01 4.04
N ASP A 67 14.00 -14.64 3.81
CA ASP A 67 15.07 -15.53 3.31
C ASP A 67 14.67 -16.25 2.00
N ILE A 68 14.03 -15.52 1.10
CA ILE A 68 13.63 -16.01 -0.22
C ILE A 68 14.87 -16.41 -1.02
N LYS A 69 14.77 -17.57 -1.67
CA LYS A 69 15.84 -18.15 -2.52
C LYS A 69 15.29 -18.48 -3.91
N SER A 70 16.21 -18.67 -4.83
CA SER A 70 15.84 -19.09 -6.19
C SER A 70 15.06 -20.40 -6.16
N GLY A 71 13.86 -20.38 -6.76
CA GLY A 71 12.94 -21.51 -6.81
C GLY A 71 11.85 -21.50 -5.74
N ASP A 72 11.95 -20.66 -4.72
CA ASP A 72 10.85 -20.44 -3.77
C ASP A 72 9.67 -19.78 -4.48
N GLU A 73 8.46 -20.06 -4.01
CA GLU A 73 7.23 -19.47 -4.56
C GLU A 73 6.59 -18.49 -3.58
N VAL A 74 6.04 -17.40 -4.14
CA VAL A 74 5.30 -16.37 -3.40
C VAL A 74 3.91 -16.23 -3.99
N ILE A 75 2.88 -16.39 -3.16
CA ILE A 75 1.47 -16.23 -3.56
C ILE A 75 1.05 -14.77 -3.35
N LEU A 76 0.49 -14.15 -4.39
CA LEU A 76 0.02 -12.77 -4.36
C LEU A 76 -1.13 -12.56 -5.36
N PRO A 77 -1.97 -11.48 -5.20
CA PRO A 77 -2.97 -11.16 -6.20
C PRO A 77 -2.30 -10.65 -7.47
N SER A 78 -2.90 -10.93 -8.62
CA SER A 78 -2.43 -10.36 -9.89
C SER A 78 -2.84 -8.90 -10.07
N PHE A 79 -3.88 -8.44 -9.38
CA PHE A 79 -4.34 -7.06 -9.38
C PHE A 79 -3.60 -6.25 -8.32
N THR A 80 -2.39 -5.83 -8.63
CA THR A 80 -1.55 -5.01 -7.76
C THR A 80 -0.55 -4.18 -8.56
N PHE A 81 0.15 -3.27 -7.89
CA PHE A 81 1.27 -2.54 -8.48
C PHE A 81 2.50 -3.45 -8.62
N SER A 82 3.32 -3.18 -9.63
CA SER A 82 4.48 -4.02 -9.95
C SER A 82 5.49 -4.18 -8.81
N SER A 83 5.59 -3.22 -7.88
CA SER A 83 6.51 -3.30 -6.74
C SER A 83 6.25 -4.51 -5.86
N THR A 84 4.97 -4.87 -5.61
CA THR A 84 4.60 -6.05 -4.82
C THR A 84 5.24 -7.33 -5.37
N ALA A 85 5.18 -7.50 -6.69
CA ALA A 85 5.73 -8.66 -7.36
C ALA A 85 7.26 -8.56 -7.52
N ASN A 86 7.75 -7.38 -7.92
CA ASN A 86 9.14 -7.16 -8.28
C ASN A 86 10.10 -7.41 -7.11
N SER A 87 9.72 -7.05 -5.89
CA SER A 87 10.54 -7.25 -4.69
C SER A 87 10.86 -8.72 -4.45
N PHE A 88 9.90 -9.60 -4.67
CA PHE A 88 10.13 -11.04 -4.54
C PHE A 88 10.90 -11.62 -5.73
N VAL A 89 10.70 -11.09 -6.95
CA VAL A 89 11.49 -11.48 -8.13
C VAL A 89 12.97 -11.11 -7.94
N LEU A 90 13.26 -9.92 -7.41
CA LEU A 90 14.63 -9.50 -7.09
C LEU A 90 15.31 -10.42 -6.07
N ALA A 91 14.53 -10.96 -5.12
CA ALA A 91 15.02 -11.97 -4.16
C ALA A 91 15.14 -13.37 -4.77
N GLY A 92 14.67 -13.61 -6.01
CA GLY A 92 14.79 -14.88 -6.72
C GLY A 92 13.54 -15.76 -6.72
N ALA A 93 12.41 -15.28 -6.22
CA ALA A 93 11.15 -16.04 -6.17
C ALA A 93 10.51 -16.23 -7.54
N THR A 94 9.72 -17.30 -7.65
CA THR A 94 8.70 -17.48 -8.67
C THR A 94 7.35 -16.98 -8.15
N LEU A 95 6.65 -16.14 -8.91
CA LEU A 95 5.37 -15.60 -8.53
C LEU A 95 4.23 -16.58 -8.81
N VAL A 96 3.31 -16.72 -7.86
CA VAL A 96 2.10 -17.50 -8.02
C VAL A 96 0.91 -16.55 -7.86
N PHE A 97 0.38 -16.10 -8.99
CA PHE A 97 -0.75 -15.19 -9.00
C PHE A 97 -2.05 -15.93 -8.71
N VAL A 98 -2.87 -15.35 -7.86
CA VAL A 98 -4.20 -15.82 -7.50
C VAL A 98 -5.23 -14.77 -7.89
N ASP A 99 -6.45 -15.23 -8.19
CA ASP A 99 -7.55 -14.35 -8.55
C ASP A 99 -7.98 -13.46 -7.37
N ILE A 100 -8.75 -12.46 -7.67
CA ILE A 100 -9.27 -11.50 -6.69
C ILE A 100 -10.74 -11.75 -6.37
N ARG A 101 -11.17 -11.19 -5.26
CA ARG A 101 -12.59 -11.02 -4.93
C ARG A 101 -13.18 -9.87 -5.76
N PRO A 102 -14.34 -10.07 -6.41
CA PRO A 102 -14.95 -9.00 -7.21
C PRO A 102 -15.50 -7.85 -6.36
N ASP A 103 -15.81 -8.07 -5.08
CA ASP A 103 -16.38 -7.05 -4.20
C ASP A 103 -15.35 -6.04 -3.68
N THR A 104 -14.11 -6.49 -3.38
CA THR A 104 -13.06 -5.67 -2.76
C THR A 104 -11.84 -5.44 -3.64
N MET A 105 -11.67 -6.19 -4.72
CA MET A 105 -10.47 -6.23 -5.56
C MET A 105 -9.24 -6.81 -4.84
N ASN A 106 -9.39 -7.29 -3.62
CA ASN A 106 -8.35 -7.95 -2.84
C ASN A 106 -8.17 -9.40 -3.28
N ILE A 107 -7.04 -10.02 -2.91
CA ILE A 107 -6.82 -11.45 -3.15
C ILE A 107 -8.02 -12.29 -2.67
N ASP A 108 -8.44 -13.26 -3.47
CA ASP A 108 -9.46 -14.25 -3.05
C ASP A 108 -8.80 -15.29 -2.12
N GLU A 109 -9.03 -15.13 -0.84
CA GLU A 109 -8.47 -15.99 0.20
C GLU A 109 -8.86 -17.46 0.03
N THR A 110 -10.00 -17.74 -0.61
CA THR A 110 -10.48 -19.11 -0.84
C THR A 110 -9.67 -19.85 -1.92
N LYS A 111 -8.92 -19.12 -2.74
CA LYS A 111 -8.08 -19.68 -3.81
C LYS A 111 -6.63 -19.89 -3.35
N ILE A 112 -6.22 -19.35 -2.21
CA ILE A 112 -4.82 -19.38 -1.75
C ILE A 112 -4.35 -20.80 -1.48
N GLU A 113 -5.11 -21.59 -0.74
CA GLU A 113 -4.69 -22.92 -0.29
C GLU A 113 -4.44 -23.89 -1.47
N ALA A 114 -5.26 -23.79 -2.53
CA ALA A 114 -5.08 -24.59 -3.75
C ALA A 114 -3.84 -24.17 -4.57
N ALA A 115 -3.29 -23.00 -4.33
CA ALA A 115 -2.08 -22.48 -5.01
C ALA A 115 -0.78 -22.89 -4.31
N ILE A 116 -0.85 -23.41 -3.07
CA ILE A 116 0.32 -23.79 -2.26
C ILE A 116 1.00 -25.04 -2.84
N THR A 117 2.32 -24.98 -2.89
CA THR A 117 3.21 -26.10 -3.21
C THR A 117 4.27 -26.27 -2.13
N GLU A 118 5.11 -27.30 -2.22
CA GLU A 118 6.26 -27.51 -1.33
C GLU A 118 7.29 -26.35 -1.40
N ARG A 119 7.25 -25.54 -2.47
CA ARG A 119 8.15 -24.39 -2.68
C ARG A 119 7.56 -23.08 -2.15
N THR A 120 6.29 -23.06 -1.77
CA THR A 120 5.66 -21.83 -1.28
C THR A 120 6.29 -21.42 0.04
N LYS A 121 6.69 -20.15 0.14
CA LYS A 121 7.32 -19.55 1.34
C LYS A 121 6.49 -18.41 1.94
N VAL A 122 5.86 -17.61 1.08
CA VAL A 122 5.20 -16.37 1.48
C VAL A 122 3.84 -16.25 0.83
N ILE A 123 2.89 -15.72 1.59
CA ILE A 123 1.66 -15.14 1.08
C ILE A 123 1.78 -13.62 1.22
N CYS A 124 1.59 -12.89 0.11
CA CYS A 124 1.65 -11.43 0.10
C CYS A 124 0.27 -10.84 -0.27
N PRO A 125 -0.66 -10.67 0.71
CA PRO A 125 -1.90 -9.96 0.47
C PRO A 125 -1.65 -8.47 0.23
N VAL A 126 -2.47 -7.86 -0.61
CA VAL A 126 -2.45 -6.41 -0.91
C VAL A 126 -3.76 -5.80 -0.46
N HIS A 127 -3.71 -4.82 0.42
CA HIS A 127 -4.89 -4.14 0.95
C HIS A 127 -5.35 -3.02 0.00
N TYR A 128 -6.01 -3.42 -1.09
CA TYR A 128 -6.40 -2.50 -2.15
C TYR A 128 -7.39 -1.43 -1.65
N ALA A 129 -7.21 -0.21 -2.10
CA ALA A 129 -8.00 0.98 -1.73
C ALA A 129 -8.06 1.27 -0.21
N GLY A 130 -7.14 0.69 0.57
CA GLY A 130 -7.16 0.77 2.02
C GLY A 130 -8.20 -0.14 2.68
N VAL A 131 -8.76 -1.09 1.95
CA VAL A 131 -9.69 -2.11 2.47
C VAL A 131 -8.92 -3.40 2.77
N ALA A 132 -9.15 -3.98 3.94
CA ALA A 132 -8.45 -5.18 4.37
C ALA A 132 -8.77 -6.41 3.52
N CYS A 133 -7.77 -7.26 3.27
CA CYS A 133 -7.98 -8.66 2.91
C CYS A 133 -8.59 -9.43 4.09
N GLU A 134 -9.13 -10.63 3.84
CA GLU A 134 -9.63 -11.54 4.88
C GLU A 134 -8.47 -12.14 5.69
N MET A 135 -7.86 -11.30 6.53
CA MET A 135 -6.61 -11.62 7.21
C MET A 135 -6.70 -12.80 8.17
N ASP A 136 -7.85 -13.04 8.80
CA ASP A 136 -7.97 -14.20 9.70
C ASP A 136 -7.85 -15.52 8.93
N THR A 137 -8.47 -15.61 7.75
CA THR A 137 -8.36 -16.78 6.85
C THR A 137 -6.93 -16.93 6.31
N ILE A 138 -6.32 -15.81 5.86
CA ILE A 138 -4.95 -15.81 5.33
C ILE A 138 -3.95 -16.27 6.40
N MET A 139 -4.06 -15.75 7.62
CA MET A 139 -3.19 -16.12 8.74
C MET A 139 -3.39 -17.58 9.20
N ASP A 140 -4.64 -18.10 9.13
CA ASP A 140 -4.89 -19.51 9.43
C ASP A 140 -4.23 -20.42 8.38
N ILE A 141 -4.38 -20.12 7.09
CA ILE A 141 -3.72 -20.85 6.00
C ILE A 141 -2.19 -20.80 6.21
N ALA A 142 -1.62 -19.61 6.39
CA ALA A 142 -0.19 -19.44 6.59
C ALA A 142 0.33 -20.27 7.77
N LYS A 143 -0.38 -20.27 8.90
CA LYS A 143 -0.03 -21.06 10.09
C LYS A 143 -0.06 -22.57 9.80
N ARG A 144 -1.10 -23.09 9.15
CA ARG A 144 -1.23 -24.53 8.83
C ARG A 144 -0.13 -25.02 7.89
N HIS A 145 0.33 -24.17 6.99
CA HIS A 145 1.34 -24.49 5.99
C HIS A 145 2.75 -23.95 6.33
N HIS A 146 2.94 -23.35 7.51
CA HIS A 146 4.22 -22.78 7.96
C HIS A 146 4.78 -21.72 7.00
N LEU A 147 3.90 -20.88 6.44
CA LEU A 147 4.23 -19.80 5.52
C LEU A 147 4.35 -18.47 6.26
N MET A 148 5.17 -17.57 5.75
CA MET A 148 5.23 -16.18 6.22
C MET A 148 4.19 -15.33 5.50
N VAL A 149 3.74 -14.25 6.17
CA VAL A 149 2.79 -13.30 5.59
C VAL A 149 3.43 -11.91 5.55
N VAL A 150 3.52 -11.35 4.34
CA VAL A 150 3.97 -9.97 4.08
C VAL A 150 2.79 -9.15 3.61
N GLU A 151 2.29 -8.23 4.44
CA GLU A 151 1.19 -7.34 4.06
C GLU A 151 1.72 -6.20 3.19
N ASP A 152 1.33 -6.14 1.92
CA ASP A 152 1.44 -4.91 1.16
C ASP A 152 0.32 -3.96 1.59
N ALA A 153 0.63 -3.14 2.58
CA ALA A 153 -0.24 -2.12 3.15
C ALA A 153 0.09 -0.71 2.61
N ALA A 154 0.66 -0.63 1.40
CA ALA A 154 1.02 0.65 0.76
C ALA A 154 -0.16 1.62 0.62
N GLN A 155 -1.38 1.13 0.72
CA GLN A 155 -2.61 1.91 0.71
C GLN A 155 -3.35 1.86 2.06
N GLY A 156 -2.78 1.21 3.09
CA GLY A 156 -3.47 0.80 4.32
C GLY A 156 -3.21 1.65 5.56
N VAL A 157 -2.40 2.71 5.49
CA VAL A 157 -2.11 3.57 6.65
C VAL A 157 -3.41 4.15 7.21
N MET A 158 -3.68 4.01 8.51
CA MET A 158 -4.92 4.35 9.23
C MET A 158 -6.12 3.41 8.98
N SER A 159 -5.98 2.37 8.16
CA SER A 159 -7.02 1.34 8.00
C SER A 159 -6.87 0.22 9.03
N THR A 160 -7.99 -0.46 9.33
CA THR A 160 -7.97 -1.58 10.29
C THR A 160 -8.81 -2.77 9.81
N TYR A 161 -8.42 -3.95 10.27
CA TYR A 161 -9.18 -5.19 10.16
C TYR A 161 -9.50 -5.71 11.58
N LYS A 162 -10.78 -5.73 11.95
CA LYS A 162 -11.24 -6.14 13.29
C LYS A 162 -10.45 -5.44 14.42
N GLY A 163 -10.21 -4.12 14.26
CA GLY A 163 -9.50 -3.29 15.22
C GLY A 163 -7.97 -3.41 15.20
N ARG A 164 -7.38 -4.24 14.35
CA ARG A 164 -5.93 -4.34 14.12
C ARG A 164 -5.53 -3.49 12.92
N ALA A 165 -4.52 -2.65 13.05
CA ALA A 165 -4.04 -1.83 11.94
C ALA A 165 -3.49 -2.70 10.81
N LEU A 166 -3.77 -2.35 9.55
CA LEU A 166 -3.20 -3.04 8.40
C LEU A 166 -1.69 -2.85 8.36
N GLY A 167 -0.96 -3.91 8.01
CA GLY A 167 0.50 -3.96 8.11
C GLY A 167 1.02 -4.46 9.46
N THR A 168 0.12 -4.70 10.46
CA THR A 168 0.52 -5.19 11.79
C THR A 168 -0.01 -6.59 12.11
N ILE A 169 -0.53 -7.30 11.11
CA ILE A 169 -1.22 -8.59 11.30
C ILE A 169 -0.33 -9.78 10.88
N GLY A 170 0.34 -9.66 9.73
CA GLY A 170 1.32 -10.65 9.25
C GLY A 170 2.68 -10.53 9.94
N ASP A 171 3.69 -11.22 9.41
CA ASP A 171 5.07 -11.14 9.93
C ASP A 171 5.69 -9.77 9.67
N PHE A 172 5.44 -9.23 8.48
CA PHE A 172 5.89 -7.91 8.03
C PHE A 172 4.75 -7.15 7.38
N GLY A 173 4.79 -5.82 7.52
CA GLY A 173 3.93 -4.90 6.78
C GLY A 173 4.75 -3.83 6.07
N CYS A 174 4.26 -3.38 4.90
CA CYS A 174 4.96 -2.41 4.08
C CYS A 174 4.04 -1.22 3.80
N TYR A 175 4.41 -0.04 4.27
CA TYR A 175 3.72 1.22 4.00
C TYR A 175 4.41 2.00 2.90
N SER A 176 3.63 2.80 2.18
CA SER A 176 4.14 3.76 1.20
C SER A 176 3.75 5.17 1.58
N PHE A 177 4.71 6.09 1.46
CA PHE A 177 4.55 7.54 1.61
C PHE A 177 4.94 8.26 0.31
N HIS A 178 4.70 7.61 -0.84
CA HIS A 178 4.80 8.23 -2.15
C HIS A 178 3.77 9.38 -2.29
N GLU A 179 4.02 10.34 -3.17
CA GLU A 179 3.15 11.53 -3.36
C GLU A 179 1.66 11.20 -3.61
N THR A 180 1.35 10.01 -4.14
CA THR A 180 -0.02 9.58 -4.42
C THR A 180 -0.76 9.02 -3.21
N LYS A 181 -0.09 8.90 -2.05
CA LYS A 181 -0.67 8.30 -0.83
C LYS A 181 -1.36 9.34 0.04
N ASN A 182 -2.11 8.85 1.04
CA ASN A 182 -2.85 9.70 1.96
C ASN A 182 -1.93 10.59 2.80
N TYR A 183 -0.73 10.10 3.07
CA TYR A 183 0.37 10.78 3.75
C TYR A 183 1.60 10.64 2.88
N SER A 184 2.34 11.70 2.66
CA SER A 184 3.43 11.74 1.69
C SER A 184 4.69 12.40 2.23
N MET A 185 5.82 11.92 1.75
CA MET A 185 7.12 12.60 1.86
C MET A 185 7.82 12.70 0.50
N GLY A 186 7.01 12.76 -0.58
CA GLY A 186 7.47 12.69 -1.97
C GLY A 186 7.76 11.26 -2.36
N GLU A 187 8.92 10.76 -2.00
CA GLU A 187 9.31 9.36 -2.05
C GLU A 187 9.61 8.85 -0.65
N GLY A 188 8.97 7.76 -0.25
CA GLY A 188 9.19 7.14 1.05
C GLY A 188 8.29 5.94 1.31
N GLY A 189 8.65 5.25 2.38
CA GLY A 189 7.89 4.10 2.89
C GLY A 189 8.30 3.76 4.32
N ALA A 190 7.74 2.67 4.82
CA ALA A 190 8.18 2.09 6.08
C ALA A 190 7.95 0.57 6.07
N ILE A 191 8.89 -0.16 6.65
CA ILE A 191 8.69 -1.56 7.01
C ILE A 191 8.21 -1.65 8.46
N VAL A 192 7.17 -2.43 8.68
CA VAL A 192 6.65 -2.83 9.99
C VAL A 192 7.11 -4.25 10.27
N ILE A 193 7.74 -4.47 11.42
CA ILE A 193 8.25 -5.77 11.84
C ILE A 193 7.43 -6.23 13.04
N ASN A 194 6.58 -7.22 12.83
CA ASN A 194 5.66 -7.69 13.85
C ASN A 194 6.27 -8.83 14.70
N ASN A 195 7.23 -9.57 14.14
CA ASN A 195 7.99 -10.58 14.88
C ASN A 195 9.33 -9.99 15.37
N PRO A 196 9.51 -9.80 16.69
CA PRO A 196 10.73 -9.18 17.24
C PRO A 196 12.04 -9.89 16.89
N ALA A 197 12.01 -11.18 16.55
CA ALA A 197 13.19 -11.94 16.17
C ALA A 197 13.90 -11.40 14.90
N TYR A 198 13.19 -10.64 14.06
CA TYR A 198 13.73 -10.07 12.84
C TYR A 198 14.23 -8.63 12.97
N ILE A 199 14.03 -7.97 14.14
CA ILE A 199 14.37 -6.54 14.29
C ILE A 199 15.85 -6.28 14.05
N GLU A 200 16.73 -7.06 14.66
CA GLU A 200 18.19 -6.89 14.50
C GLU A 200 18.64 -7.12 13.05
N LYS A 201 18.15 -8.18 12.40
CA LYS A 201 18.44 -8.46 10.99
C LYS A 201 17.93 -7.33 10.07
N ALA A 202 16.77 -6.77 10.37
CA ALA A 202 16.22 -5.65 9.62
C ALA A 202 17.04 -4.36 9.77
N GLU A 203 17.54 -4.06 10.98
CA GLU A 203 18.45 -2.93 11.21
C GLU A 203 19.74 -3.07 10.39
N ILE A 204 20.33 -4.28 10.40
CA ILE A 204 21.54 -4.58 9.63
C ILE A 204 21.29 -4.44 8.13
N LEU A 205 20.22 -5.07 7.63
CA LEU A 205 19.82 -5.03 6.24
C LEU A 205 19.56 -3.60 5.74
N ARG A 206 18.87 -2.79 6.54
CA ARG A 206 18.53 -1.40 6.22
C ARG A 206 19.76 -0.50 6.14
N GLU A 207 20.82 -0.82 6.89
CA GLU A 207 22.01 0.00 7.01
C GLU A 207 23.25 -0.66 6.40
N LYS A 208 23.12 -1.08 5.15
CA LYS A 208 24.23 -1.55 4.30
C LYS A 208 24.93 -2.83 4.82
N GLY A 209 24.20 -3.67 5.54
CA GLY A 209 24.76 -4.90 6.12
C GLY A 209 25.67 -4.65 7.33
N THR A 210 25.60 -3.48 7.96
CA THR A 210 26.44 -3.13 9.11
C THR A 210 25.66 -3.24 10.42
N ASN A 211 26.35 -3.56 11.50
CA ASN A 211 25.80 -3.53 12.85
C ASN A 211 25.93 -2.16 13.54
N ARG A 212 25.84 -1.06 12.77
CA ARG A 212 26.00 0.30 13.25
C ARG A 212 24.97 0.68 14.32
N SER A 213 23.72 0.19 14.22
CA SER A 213 22.70 0.41 15.26
C SER A 213 23.10 -0.17 16.61
N GLN A 214 23.78 -1.33 16.63
CA GLN A 214 24.33 -1.92 17.87
C GLN A 214 25.46 -1.07 18.46
N PHE A 215 26.29 -0.48 17.60
CA PHE A 215 27.36 0.44 18.02
C PHE A 215 26.77 1.67 18.73
N PHE A 216 25.76 2.31 18.18
CA PHE A 216 25.12 3.46 18.81
C PHE A 216 24.40 3.12 20.14
N ARG A 217 23.98 1.87 20.31
CA ARG A 217 23.43 1.37 21.57
C ARG A 217 24.52 0.93 22.56
N GLY A 218 25.83 1.05 22.21
CA GLY A 218 26.94 0.63 23.07
C GLY A 218 27.10 -0.89 23.22
N GLN A 219 26.50 -1.69 22.35
CA GLN A 219 26.53 -3.15 22.39
C GLN A 219 27.82 -3.72 21.77
N VAL A 220 28.48 -2.96 20.89
CA VAL A 220 29.75 -3.31 20.27
C VAL A 220 30.69 -2.10 20.30
N ALA A 221 32.01 -2.35 20.42
CA ALA A 221 33.01 -1.28 20.50
C ALA A 221 33.27 -0.58 19.15
N LYS A 222 33.03 -1.28 18.04
CA LYS A 222 33.12 -0.76 16.67
C LYS A 222 32.06 -1.49 15.82
N TYR A 223 31.49 -0.78 14.84
CA TYR A 223 30.62 -1.45 13.87
C TYR A 223 31.44 -1.99 12.70
N ASN A 224 30.93 -3.07 12.11
CA ASN A 224 31.52 -3.77 10.99
C ASN A 224 30.46 -4.06 9.93
N TRP A 225 30.89 -4.46 8.74
CA TRP A 225 30.05 -5.13 7.77
C TRP A 225 29.90 -6.59 8.20
N VAL A 226 28.68 -6.98 8.58
CA VAL A 226 28.38 -8.28 9.22
C VAL A 226 27.48 -9.18 8.40
N ASP A 227 26.74 -8.59 7.44
CA ASP A 227 25.83 -9.32 6.55
C ASP A 227 25.60 -8.50 5.28
N PHE A 228 24.82 -9.03 4.32
CA PHE A 228 24.38 -8.24 3.18
C PHE A 228 23.34 -7.18 3.60
N GLY A 229 23.21 -6.15 2.80
CA GLY A 229 22.26 -5.08 3.01
C GLY A 229 22.43 -3.96 2.00
N ASP A 230 21.54 -2.98 2.04
CA ASP A 230 21.62 -1.81 1.17
C ASP A 230 21.25 -0.53 1.92
N SER A 231 21.31 0.60 1.24
CA SER A 231 20.99 1.92 1.78
C SER A 231 19.49 2.19 1.71
N TYR A 232 18.74 1.58 2.61
CA TYR A 232 17.28 1.77 2.70
C TYR A 232 16.86 2.92 3.62
N LEU A 233 17.81 3.64 4.19
CA LEU A 233 17.57 4.76 5.10
C LEU A 233 16.95 5.96 4.37
N GLN A 234 15.81 6.43 4.85
CA GLN A 234 15.19 7.66 4.38
C GLN A 234 15.88 8.89 4.99
N SER A 235 16.00 9.99 4.23
CA SER A 235 16.56 11.23 4.76
C SER A 235 15.67 11.86 5.83
N ASP A 236 16.27 12.56 6.79
CA ASP A 236 15.52 13.23 7.84
C ASP A 236 14.74 14.46 7.33
N LEU A 237 15.13 15.03 6.18
CA LEU A 237 14.36 16.07 5.50
C LEU A 237 12.98 15.54 5.03
N ASN A 238 12.96 14.36 4.41
CA ASN A 238 11.71 13.73 4.00
C ASN A 238 10.88 13.27 5.21
N ALA A 239 11.54 12.76 6.25
CA ALA A 239 10.87 12.41 7.50
C ALA A 239 10.24 13.64 8.18
N ALA A 240 10.90 14.81 8.13
CA ALA A 240 10.35 16.07 8.63
C ALA A 240 9.11 16.50 7.85
N TYR A 241 9.12 16.34 6.52
CA TYR A 241 7.95 16.59 5.68
C TYR A 241 6.78 15.67 6.07
N LEU A 242 7.02 14.37 6.24
CA LEU A 242 6.01 13.41 6.67
C LEU A 242 5.49 13.72 8.09
N TRP A 243 6.38 14.12 9.00
CA TRP A 243 6.00 14.41 10.38
C TRP A 243 4.88 15.44 10.49
N ALA A 244 4.95 16.50 9.69
CA ALA A 244 3.90 17.53 9.64
C ALA A 244 2.51 16.93 9.41
N GLN A 245 2.41 15.94 8.55
CA GLN A 245 1.15 15.30 8.20
C GLN A 245 0.71 14.25 9.23
N LEU A 246 1.68 13.55 9.85
CA LEU A 246 1.36 12.58 10.90
C LEU A 246 0.79 13.25 12.16
N GLU A 247 1.22 14.49 12.49
CA GLU A 247 0.64 15.25 13.61
C GLU A 247 -0.85 15.53 13.45
N VAL A 248 -1.33 15.65 12.21
CA VAL A 248 -2.75 15.90 11.87
C VAL A 248 -3.37 14.74 11.08
N ALA A 249 -2.85 13.54 11.27
CA ALA A 249 -3.26 12.37 10.48
C ALA A 249 -4.73 12.04 10.60
N ASP A 250 -5.32 12.23 11.77
CA ASP A 250 -6.75 11.99 11.98
C ASP A 250 -7.59 12.99 11.17
N GLU A 251 -7.21 14.28 11.13
CA GLU A 251 -7.88 15.30 10.33
C GLU A 251 -7.83 14.99 8.82
N ILE A 252 -6.65 14.60 8.32
CA ILE A 252 -6.51 14.18 6.91
C ILE A 252 -7.41 13.00 6.61
N ASN A 253 -7.44 12.01 7.50
CA ASN A 253 -8.25 10.81 7.31
C ASN A 253 -9.76 11.12 7.34
N GLU A 254 -10.23 11.93 8.28
CA GLU A 254 -11.62 12.37 8.39
C GLU A 254 -12.07 13.15 7.15
N ASN A 255 -11.24 14.08 6.66
CA ASN A 255 -11.52 14.82 5.42
C ASN A 255 -11.68 13.87 4.23
N ARG A 256 -10.79 12.89 4.07
CA ARG A 256 -10.87 11.91 2.98
C ARG A 256 -12.10 11.01 3.10
N LEU A 257 -12.48 10.59 4.32
CA LEU A 257 -13.69 9.81 4.57
C LEU A 257 -14.96 10.61 4.24
N ASP A 258 -15.00 11.91 4.54
CA ASP A 258 -16.13 12.77 4.13
C ASP A 258 -16.26 12.82 2.60
N LEU A 259 -15.15 13.02 1.88
CA LEU A 259 -15.14 13.03 0.42
C LEU A 259 -15.59 11.69 -0.18
N TRP A 260 -15.11 10.59 0.38
CA TRP A 260 -15.46 9.22 -0.05
C TRP A 260 -16.96 8.96 0.15
N ASN A 261 -17.51 9.33 1.31
CA ASN A 261 -18.92 9.17 1.64
C ASN A 261 -19.82 10.00 0.70
N ARG A 262 -19.41 11.21 0.32
CA ARG A 262 -20.14 12.04 -0.65
C ARG A 262 -20.27 11.36 -2.01
N TYR A 263 -19.18 10.77 -2.52
CA TYR A 263 -19.23 9.99 -3.75
C TYR A 263 -20.14 8.76 -3.60
N PHE A 264 -19.99 8.03 -2.51
CA PHE A 264 -20.77 6.81 -2.27
C PHE A 264 -22.26 7.09 -2.26
N GLU A 265 -22.71 8.10 -1.52
CA GLU A 265 -24.11 8.48 -1.45
C GLU A 265 -24.64 9.03 -2.78
N ALA A 266 -23.84 9.83 -3.49
CA ALA A 266 -24.24 10.40 -4.77
C ALA A 266 -24.44 9.32 -5.86
N PHE A 267 -23.68 8.23 -5.83
CA PHE A 267 -23.75 7.18 -6.85
C PHE A 267 -24.54 5.94 -6.44
N LYS A 268 -25.14 5.96 -5.25
CA LYS A 268 -25.93 4.85 -4.72
C LYS A 268 -27.06 4.42 -5.66
N LEU A 269 -27.74 5.38 -6.27
CA LEU A 269 -28.82 5.08 -7.23
C LEU A 269 -28.29 4.41 -8.52
N LEU A 270 -27.12 4.79 -8.99
CA LEU A 270 -26.48 4.12 -10.14
C LEU A 270 -26.14 2.66 -9.80
N LYS A 271 -25.66 2.41 -8.57
CA LYS A 271 -25.40 1.06 -8.06
C LYS A 271 -26.69 0.26 -7.95
N ASP A 272 -27.72 0.80 -7.32
CA ASP A 272 -29.00 0.12 -7.08
C ASP A 272 -29.72 -0.25 -8.39
N ASN A 273 -29.50 0.53 -9.45
CA ASN A 273 -29.99 0.26 -10.81
C ASN A 273 -29.03 -0.66 -11.62
N GLY A 274 -27.93 -1.13 -11.05
CA GLY A 274 -26.97 -2.01 -11.73
C GLY A 274 -26.17 -1.35 -12.86
N ILE A 275 -26.10 0.00 -12.91
CA ILE A 275 -25.38 0.76 -13.94
C ILE A 275 -23.87 0.73 -13.68
N VAL A 276 -23.47 0.84 -12.40
CA VAL A 276 -22.08 0.74 -11.95
C VAL A 276 -22.01 -0.09 -10.66
N GLU A 277 -20.82 -0.62 -10.37
CA GLU A 277 -20.51 -1.17 -9.05
C GLU A 277 -19.69 -0.15 -8.26
N LEU A 278 -19.96 -0.05 -6.95
CA LEU A 278 -19.24 0.82 -6.02
C LEU A 278 -18.31 -0.01 -5.12
N PRO A 279 -17.28 0.62 -4.52
CA PRO A 279 -16.40 -0.04 -3.56
C PRO A 279 -17.19 -0.66 -2.41
N THR A 280 -16.78 -1.85 -1.98
CA THR A 280 -17.35 -2.55 -0.82
C THR A 280 -16.36 -2.48 0.34
N VAL A 281 -16.87 -2.13 1.52
CA VAL A 281 -16.12 -2.21 2.78
C VAL A 281 -16.73 -3.32 3.63
N PRO A 282 -16.06 -4.47 3.78
CA PRO A 282 -16.57 -5.60 4.55
C PRO A 282 -16.79 -5.27 6.03
N ILE A 283 -17.69 -5.99 6.68
CA ILE A 283 -17.94 -5.85 8.13
C ILE A 283 -16.64 -6.15 8.89
N GLY A 284 -16.33 -5.30 9.86
CA GLY A 284 -15.09 -5.40 10.64
C GLY A 284 -13.87 -4.72 10.01
N CYS A 285 -14.01 -4.18 8.79
CA CYS A 285 -13.00 -3.33 8.17
C CYS A 285 -13.32 -1.86 8.39
N VAL A 286 -12.29 -1.07 8.70
CA VAL A 286 -12.33 0.39 8.66
C VAL A 286 -11.30 0.82 7.63
N HIS A 287 -11.74 1.49 6.57
CA HIS A 287 -10.86 1.96 5.51
C HIS A 287 -10.44 3.42 5.72
N ASN A 288 -9.38 3.83 5.05
CA ASN A 288 -8.80 5.17 5.14
C ASN A 288 -9.17 6.08 3.96
N ALA A 289 -10.16 5.71 3.18
CA ALA A 289 -10.55 6.43 1.97
C ALA A 289 -9.34 6.74 1.06
N HIS A 290 -8.47 5.72 0.80
CA HIS A 290 -7.30 5.91 -0.05
C HIS A 290 -7.69 6.32 -1.47
N MET A 291 -8.77 5.76 -2.00
CA MET A 291 -9.33 6.12 -3.30
C MET A 291 -10.83 5.86 -3.34
N PHE A 292 -11.51 6.48 -4.29
CA PHE A 292 -12.84 6.10 -4.72
C PHE A 292 -12.79 5.60 -6.15
N TYR A 293 -13.45 4.49 -6.46
CA TYR A 293 -13.51 3.93 -7.80
C TYR A 293 -14.92 3.50 -8.18
N LEU A 294 -15.18 3.42 -9.47
CA LEU A 294 -16.36 2.81 -10.05
C LEU A 294 -15.91 1.62 -10.90
N LYS A 295 -16.73 0.55 -10.96
CA LYS A 295 -16.61 -0.45 -12.02
C LYS A 295 -17.74 -0.23 -13.02
N CYS A 296 -17.37 0.13 -14.24
CA CYS A 296 -18.29 0.28 -15.37
C CYS A 296 -18.79 -1.08 -15.84
N LYS A 297 -19.72 -1.08 -16.80
CA LYS A 297 -20.23 -2.31 -17.39
C LYS A 297 -19.12 -3.13 -18.09
N ASP A 298 -18.28 -2.45 -18.85
CA ASP A 298 -17.21 -3.04 -19.67
C ASP A 298 -16.08 -2.03 -19.94
N LEU A 299 -15.03 -2.49 -20.63
CA LEU A 299 -13.87 -1.69 -21.02
C LEU A 299 -14.26 -0.49 -21.88
N GLU A 300 -15.17 -0.65 -22.84
CA GLU A 300 -15.59 0.41 -23.77
C GLU A 300 -16.27 1.54 -22.98
N THR A 301 -17.20 1.21 -22.09
CA THR A 301 -17.88 2.18 -21.22
C THR A 301 -16.88 2.91 -20.34
N ARG A 302 -15.89 2.18 -19.74
CA ARG A 302 -14.84 2.79 -18.93
C ARG A 302 -14.00 3.79 -19.73
N GLN A 303 -13.58 3.43 -20.95
CA GLN A 303 -12.80 4.32 -21.81
C GLN A 303 -13.60 5.56 -22.21
N ALA A 304 -14.86 5.38 -22.64
CA ALA A 304 -15.76 6.48 -22.96
C ALA A 304 -15.97 7.43 -21.77
N TYR A 305 -16.14 6.87 -20.57
CA TYR A 305 -16.28 7.68 -19.35
C TYR A 305 -15.00 8.49 -19.04
N ILE A 306 -13.83 7.90 -19.12
CA ILE A 306 -12.55 8.63 -18.90
C ILE A 306 -12.40 9.78 -19.90
N GLU A 307 -12.71 9.54 -21.17
CA GLU A 307 -12.66 10.58 -22.21
C GLU A 307 -13.69 11.70 -22.00
N PHE A 308 -14.91 11.33 -21.58
CA PHE A 308 -15.95 12.29 -21.26
C PHE A 308 -15.53 13.18 -20.07
N MET A 309 -15.02 12.58 -19.02
CA MET A 309 -14.55 13.33 -17.85
C MET A 309 -13.39 14.25 -18.20
N LYS A 310 -12.44 13.78 -19.01
CA LYS A 310 -11.31 14.61 -19.51
C LYS A 310 -11.78 15.81 -20.32
N LYS A 311 -12.79 15.65 -21.19
CA LYS A 311 -13.39 16.77 -21.98
C LYS A 311 -14.07 17.80 -21.06
N ASN A 312 -14.44 17.42 -19.85
CA ASN A 312 -15.00 18.29 -18.82
C ASN A 312 -13.98 18.80 -17.80
N ASP A 313 -12.67 18.72 -18.13
CA ASP A 313 -11.55 19.13 -17.27
C ASP A 313 -11.46 18.34 -15.94
N ILE A 314 -11.76 17.04 -15.95
CA ILE A 314 -11.68 16.13 -14.81
C ILE A 314 -10.79 14.94 -15.18
N LEU A 315 -9.72 14.68 -14.40
CA LEU A 315 -8.81 13.57 -14.63
C LEU A 315 -9.26 12.34 -13.84
N CYS A 316 -9.81 11.34 -14.55
CA CYS A 316 -10.06 10.01 -14.04
C CYS A 316 -9.06 9.02 -14.63
N VAL A 317 -8.68 7.98 -13.90
CA VAL A 317 -7.64 7.03 -14.35
C VAL A 317 -8.04 5.59 -14.04
N PHE A 318 -7.59 4.65 -14.87
CA PHE A 318 -7.77 3.22 -14.64
C PHE A 318 -6.79 2.68 -13.57
N HIS A 319 -6.94 1.40 -13.16
CA HIS A 319 -6.07 0.67 -12.23
C HIS A 319 -6.39 -0.82 -12.28
N TYR A 320 -5.49 -1.68 -12.26
CA TYR A 320 -4.15 -1.91 -12.77
C TYR A 320 -4.23 -2.77 -14.04
N VAL A 321 -3.20 -2.83 -14.87
CA VAL A 321 -3.06 -3.95 -15.80
C VAL A 321 -2.68 -5.18 -14.98
N PRO A 322 -3.40 -6.31 -15.11
CA PRO A 322 -3.09 -7.52 -14.35
C PRO A 322 -1.65 -7.99 -14.58
N LEU A 323 -0.93 -8.27 -13.48
CA LEU A 323 0.48 -8.62 -13.59
C LEU A 323 0.72 -9.95 -14.31
N HIS A 324 -0.17 -10.94 -14.14
CA HIS A 324 0.01 -12.26 -14.74
C HIS A 324 0.02 -12.25 -16.28
N SER A 325 -0.65 -11.27 -16.91
CA SER A 325 -0.69 -11.10 -18.37
C SER A 325 0.39 -10.14 -18.89
N ALA A 326 1.06 -9.40 -18.01
CA ALA A 326 2.15 -8.50 -18.35
C ALA A 326 3.42 -9.30 -18.75
N PRO A 327 4.29 -8.75 -19.60
CA PRO A 327 5.52 -9.45 -20.04
C PRO A 327 6.41 -9.99 -18.90
N ALA A 328 6.55 -9.22 -17.82
CA ALA A 328 7.29 -9.64 -16.64
C ALA A 328 6.58 -10.75 -15.86
N GLY A 329 5.26 -10.66 -15.73
CA GLY A 329 4.47 -11.68 -15.06
C GLY A 329 4.52 -13.04 -15.76
N LEU A 330 4.46 -13.04 -17.09
CA LEU A 330 4.65 -14.25 -17.91
C LEU A 330 6.05 -14.85 -17.78
N LYS A 331 7.08 -14.02 -17.56
CA LYS A 331 8.46 -14.45 -17.41
C LYS A 331 8.75 -15.01 -16.01
N PHE A 332 8.22 -14.40 -14.97
CA PHE A 332 8.62 -14.67 -13.60
C PHE A 332 7.56 -15.38 -12.75
N GLY A 333 6.39 -15.67 -13.32
CA GLY A 333 5.32 -16.28 -12.56
C GLY A 333 4.36 -17.13 -13.38
N ARG A 334 3.34 -17.60 -12.68
CA ARG A 334 2.20 -18.36 -13.24
C ARG A 334 0.93 -17.93 -12.53
N PHE A 335 -0.19 -18.07 -13.21
CA PHE A 335 -1.51 -17.93 -12.59
C PHE A 335 -1.97 -19.28 -12.04
N ALA A 336 -2.42 -19.34 -10.79
CA ALA A 336 -2.94 -20.53 -10.17
C ALA A 336 -4.47 -20.55 -10.27
N GLY A 337 -5.02 -21.61 -10.87
CA GLY A 337 -6.45 -21.72 -11.10
C GLY A 337 -6.90 -20.94 -12.34
N LYS A 338 -8.08 -20.32 -12.25
CA LYS A 338 -8.75 -19.60 -13.35
C LYS A 338 -8.84 -18.12 -13.01
N ASP A 339 -8.53 -17.26 -13.97
CA ASP A 339 -8.79 -15.82 -13.93
C ASP A 339 -10.27 -15.56 -14.25
N GLU A 340 -11.08 -15.43 -13.20
CA GLU A 340 -12.52 -15.19 -13.32
C GLU A 340 -12.86 -13.71 -13.20
N TYR A 341 -12.12 -12.99 -12.33
CA TYR A 341 -12.42 -11.60 -11.97
C TYR A 341 -11.30 -10.63 -12.28
N THR A 342 -10.04 -11.02 -12.11
CA THR A 342 -8.90 -10.10 -12.16
C THR A 342 -8.85 -9.28 -13.45
N THR A 343 -8.89 -9.93 -14.62
CA THR A 343 -8.85 -9.24 -15.93
C THR A 343 -10.14 -8.46 -16.17
N VAL A 344 -11.29 -9.09 -15.95
CA VAL A 344 -12.60 -8.48 -16.21
C VAL A 344 -12.81 -7.22 -15.38
N ASP A 345 -12.54 -7.28 -14.09
CA ASP A 345 -12.73 -6.14 -13.19
C ASP A 345 -11.67 -5.06 -13.37
N SER A 346 -10.44 -5.43 -13.73
CA SER A 346 -9.39 -4.49 -14.13
C SER A 346 -9.81 -3.63 -15.34
N ASP A 347 -10.43 -4.26 -16.34
CA ASP A 347 -10.90 -3.57 -17.55
C ASP A 347 -12.05 -2.60 -17.27
N ARG A 348 -12.84 -2.86 -16.23
CA ARG A 348 -14.03 -2.08 -15.87
C ARG A 348 -13.77 -0.93 -14.89
N LEU A 349 -12.66 -0.99 -14.13
CA LEU A 349 -12.40 -0.10 -13.00
C LEU A 349 -11.86 1.26 -13.44
N VAL A 350 -12.44 2.32 -12.90
CA VAL A 350 -11.99 3.70 -13.04
C VAL A 350 -11.97 4.39 -11.68
N ARG A 351 -10.91 5.14 -11.39
CA ARG A 351 -10.74 5.92 -10.17
C ARG A 351 -11.07 7.38 -10.40
N LEU A 352 -11.76 7.97 -9.43
CA LEU A 352 -12.16 9.37 -9.42
C LEU A 352 -11.15 10.25 -8.69
N PRO A 353 -11.11 11.57 -8.97
CA PRO A 353 -10.33 12.54 -8.20
C PRO A 353 -10.64 12.43 -6.70
N MET A 354 -9.61 12.20 -5.87
CA MET A 354 -9.77 12.18 -4.43
C MET A 354 -8.46 12.46 -3.70
N TYR A 355 -8.37 13.61 -3.04
CA TYR A 355 -7.20 14.04 -2.29
C TYR A 355 -7.59 14.95 -1.13
N TYR A 356 -6.70 15.12 -0.15
CA TYR A 356 -6.92 15.99 1.00
C TYR A 356 -7.24 17.42 0.55
N ASN A 357 -8.29 18.01 1.10
CA ASN A 357 -8.79 19.35 0.77
C ASN A 357 -9.27 19.54 -0.69
N LEU A 358 -9.73 18.49 -1.37
CA LEU A 358 -10.46 18.65 -2.63
C LEU A 358 -11.66 19.59 -2.40
N ALA A 359 -11.74 20.67 -3.18
CA ALA A 359 -12.76 21.70 -3.01
C ALA A 359 -14.18 21.14 -3.17
N LYS A 360 -15.12 21.68 -2.40
CA LYS A 360 -16.53 21.22 -2.44
C LYS A 360 -17.16 21.38 -3.82
N GLU A 361 -16.82 22.44 -4.51
CA GLU A 361 -17.27 22.73 -5.87
C GLU A 361 -16.70 21.73 -6.87
N ASP A 362 -15.45 21.32 -6.69
CA ASP A 362 -14.80 20.34 -7.56
C ASP A 362 -15.39 18.95 -7.37
N ILE A 363 -15.62 18.50 -6.14
CA ILE A 363 -16.25 17.20 -5.90
C ILE A 363 -17.69 17.19 -6.43
N GLN A 364 -18.45 18.30 -6.29
CA GLN A 364 -19.79 18.41 -6.86
C GLN A 364 -19.77 18.33 -8.38
N LYS A 365 -18.80 19.01 -9.03
CA LYS A 365 -18.63 18.94 -10.49
C LYS A 365 -18.32 17.50 -10.94
N VAL A 366 -17.47 16.75 -10.21
CA VAL A 366 -17.19 15.33 -10.52
C VAL A 366 -18.47 14.51 -10.41
N ILE A 367 -19.27 14.71 -9.35
CA ILE A 367 -20.53 14.01 -9.15
C ILE A 367 -21.50 14.31 -10.28
N ASP A 368 -21.75 15.59 -10.58
CA ASP A 368 -22.72 16.01 -11.61
C ASP A 368 -22.34 15.43 -13.00
N LYS A 369 -21.06 15.50 -13.37
CA LYS A 369 -20.59 14.95 -14.65
C LYS A 369 -20.62 13.42 -14.70
N THR A 370 -20.40 12.76 -13.59
CA THR A 370 -20.58 11.29 -13.51
C THR A 370 -22.05 10.91 -13.73
N LEU A 371 -22.97 11.60 -13.04
CA LEU A 371 -24.41 11.36 -13.23
C LEU A 371 -24.89 11.72 -14.63
N GLU A 372 -24.37 12.78 -15.24
CA GLU A 372 -24.67 13.18 -16.63
C GLU A 372 -24.25 12.09 -17.64
N PHE A 373 -23.10 11.43 -17.40
CA PHE A 373 -22.61 10.38 -18.30
C PHE A 373 -23.44 9.10 -18.25
N PHE A 374 -23.91 8.73 -17.05
CA PHE A 374 -24.60 7.45 -16.83
C PHE A 374 -26.14 7.54 -16.90
N ASN A 375 -26.72 8.74 -16.96
CA ASN A 375 -28.18 8.97 -17.17
C ASN A 375 -28.50 9.23 -18.65
#